data_3279f3e5161a868e1f9f70aef8215e12
#
_entry.id   3279f3e5161a868e1f9f70aef8215e12
#
_cell.length_a   1.000
_cell.length_b   1.000
_cell.length_c   1.000
_cell.angle_alpha   90.00
_cell.angle_beta   90.00
_cell.angle_gamma   90.00
#
_symmetry.space_group_name_H-M   'P 1'
#
loop_
_entity.id
_entity.type
_entity.pdbx_description
1 polymer ?
#
loop_
_entity_poly.entity_id
_entity_poly.type
_entity_poly.pdbx_seq_one_letter_code
_entity_poly.pdbx_strand_id
1 'polypeptide(L)'
;VRLGLNHRGHGMQLLNHKKLHIVAGRATAELVADICRELDVVQGAPNIAEFANGEIHVKYGDSIRGSDVFIVQTHTAWDGRSINDSIMEHLIMVDAAKRASAKRITAVAPFYGYSRQDRKASGREPITARLIADLFHAAGADRLISVDLHSGQIQGFFDGPVDHLTAMPVLIDYLAGLNENDMVIVSPDAGRMKVAERYTNLLDADLAYVHKRRSTEEKNAVEAKEIIGEVAGRCCVLIDDMIDTGGTICAGAKLLRQQGAKRVIACATHAVFSPPASERLSADGLFEQVVVTNSIPILQERTFPQLQVLSVANMLGEAIWRIHEESSVSSMFR
;
A
#
# COMPACT_ATOMS: atom_id res chain seq x y z
N VAL A 1 18.45 -26.80 16.81
CA VAL A 1 18.08 -27.54 18.04
C VAL A 1 19.37 -27.95 18.75
N ARG A 2 19.78 -27.23 19.78
CA ARG A 2 20.83 -27.70 20.70
C ARG A 2 20.15 -28.46 21.85
N LEU A 3 20.36 -29.73 21.94
CA LEU A 3 20.02 -30.55 23.10
C LEU A 3 21.06 -30.29 24.18
N GLY A 4 20.68 -29.50 25.18
CA GLY A 4 21.44 -29.37 26.41
C GLY A 4 20.94 -30.40 27.41
N LEU A 5 21.74 -31.48 27.62
CA LEU A 5 21.49 -32.44 28.69
C LEU A 5 22.01 -31.85 30.01
N ASN A 6 21.13 -31.36 30.88
CA ASN A 6 21.42 -31.12 32.26
C ASN A 6 20.83 -32.24 33.12
N HIS A 7 21.69 -33.10 33.66
CA HIS A 7 21.32 -34.14 34.61
C HIS A 7 20.95 -33.50 35.95
N ARG A 8 19.68 -33.27 36.18
CA ARG A 8 18.93 -33.34 37.46
C ARG A 8 17.46 -32.99 37.19
N GLY A 9 16.66 -34.02 37.18
CA GLY A 9 15.22 -34.14 37.36
C GLY A 9 14.34 -32.88 37.29
N HIS A 10 14.22 -32.20 36.14
CA HIS A 10 13.14 -31.25 35.85
C HIS A 10 12.82 -31.34 34.37
N GLY A 11 11.55 -31.35 34.05
CA GLY A 11 11.01 -31.58 32.73
C GLY A 11 11.65 -30.72 31.65
N MET A 12 11.78 -31.30 30.47
CA MET A 12 12.29 -30.68 29.25
C MET A 12 11.43 -29.45 28.90
N GLN A 13 11.86 -28.23 29.27
CA GLN A 13 11.30 -27.03 28.72
C GLN A 13 11.73 -26.93 27.26
N LEU A 14 10.82 -27.30 26.36
CA LEU A 14 10.93 -26.95 24.94
C LEU A 14 10.78 -25.43 24.83
N LEU A 15 11.89 -24.70 24.82
CA LEU A 15 11.92 -23.31 24.38
C LEU A 15 11.58 -23.29 22.89
N ASN A 16 10.31 -23.20 22.60
CA ASN A 16 9.81 -23.09 21.23
C ASN A 16 10.01 -21.62 20.81
N HIS A 17 11.26 -21.26 20.43
CA HIS A 17 11.51 -19.97 19.80
C HIS A 17 10.77 -19.99 18.45
N LYS A 18 9.71 -19.17 18.36
CA LYS A 18 9.05 -18.89 17.09
C LYS A 18 10.11 -18.39 16.11
N LYS A 19 10.25 -19.05 14.96
CA LYS A 19 11.17 -18.60 13.91
C LYS A 19 10.42 -17.65 12.99
N LEU A 20 10.88 -16.40 12.93
CA LEU A 20 10.41 -15.41 11.99
C LEU A 20 11.14 -15.56 10.65
N HIS A 21 10.40 -15.65 9.55
CA HIS A 21 10.91 -15.56 8.20
C HIS A 21 10.17 -14.48 7.43
N ILE A 22 10.91 -13.49 6.93
CA ILE A 22 10.39 -12.44 6.06
C ILE A 22 10.99 -12.66 4.68
N VAL A 23 10.15 -12.85 3.68
CA VAL A 23 10.56 -13.14 2.31
C VAL A 23 9.94 -12.15 1.34
N ALA A 24 10.70 -11.79 0.31
CA ALA A 24 10.28 -10.87 -0.73
C ALA A 24 9.84 -11.61 -1.99
N GLY A 25 8.74 -11.16 -2.59
CA GLY A 25 8.54 -11.33 -4.01
C GLY A 25 9.42 -10.36 -4.81
N ARG A 26 9.52 -10.58 -6.11
CA ARG A 26 10.48 -9.83 -6.96
C ARG A 26 10.21 -8.32 -7.00
N ALA A 27 8.94 -7.90 -6.92
CA ALA A 27 8.58 -6.48 -6.94
C ALA A 27 8.85 -5.73 -5.61
N THR A 28 9.20 -6.43 -4.53
CA THR A 28 9.36 -5.82 -3.20
C THR A 28 10.71 -6.09 -2.55
N ALA A 29 11.70 -6.49 -3.33
CA ALA A 29 13.02 -6.88 -2.79
C ALA A 29 13.68 -5.77 -1.96
N GLU A 30 13.68 -4.53 -2.43
CA GLU A 30 14.25 -3.37 -1.74
C GLU A 30 13.47 -3.04 -0.46
N LEU A 31 12.13 -2.99 -0.54
CA LEU A 31 11.28 -2.72 0.62
C LEU A 31 11.50 -3.76 1.73
N VAL A 32 11.60 -5.05 1.37
CA VAL A 32 11.83 -6.12 2.35
C VAL A 32 13.23 -6.05 2.93
N ALA A 33 14.25 -5.69 2.14
CA ALA A 33 15.58 -5.45 2.66
C ALA A 33 15.60 -4.34 3.71
N ASP A 34 14.82 -3.26 3.49
CA ASP A 34 14.66 -2.18 4.47
C ASP A 34 13.90 -2.66 5.71
N ILE A 35 12.80 -3.39 5.57
CA ILE A 35 12.05 -3.98 6.69
C ILE A 35 12.96 -4.87 7.54
N CYS A 36 13.74 -5.75 6.91
CA CYS A 36 14.65 -6.65 7.63
C CYS A 36 15.77 -5.89 8.36
N ARG A 37 16.24 -4.78 7.79
CA ARG A 37 17.23 -3.90 8.42
C ARG A 37 16.66 -3.21 9.66
N GLU A 38 15.42 -2.69 9.58
CA GLU A 38 14.73 -2.07 10.72
C GLU A 38 14.50 -3.07 11.88
N LEU A 39 14.25 -4.33 11.55
CA LEU A 39 14.01 -5.37 12.56
C LEU A 39 15.26 -6.12 13.03
N ASP A 40 16.42 -5.84 12.45
CA ASP A 40 17.67 -6.59 12.66
C ASP A 40 17.49 -8.11 12.43
N VAL A 41 16.80 -8.49 11.36
CA VAL A 41 16.56 -9.89 10.97
C VAL A 41 17.13 -10.18 9.59
N VAL A 42 17.48 -11.45 9.36
CA VAL A 42 17.97 -11.90 8.06
C VAL A 42 16.79 -12.13 7.12
N GLN A 43 16.85 -11.51 5.95
CA GLN A 43 15.87 -11.74 4.89
C GLN A 43 15.95 -13.17 4.36
N GLY A 44 14.79 -13.83 4.26
CA GLY A 44 14.69 -15.11 3.56
C GLY A 44 14.84 -14.92 2.04
N ALA A 45 15.56 -15.83 1.39
CA ALA A 45 15.86 -15.78 -0.05
C ALA A 45 15.21 -16.96 -0.79
N PRO A 46 13.94 -16.89 -1.19
CA PRO A 46 13.35 -17.88 -2.06
C PRO A 46 13.98 -17.77 -3.46
N ASN A 47 14.22 -18.91 -4.09
CA ASN A 47 14.58 -18.94 -5.50
C ASN A 47 13.30 -18.82 -6.34
N ILE A 48 13.14 -17.67 -7.02
CA ILE A 48 12.02 -17.37 -7.91
C ILE A 48 12.56 -17.35 -9.34
N ALA A 49 12.06 -18.24 -10.18
CA ALA A 49 12.45 -18.36 -11.57
C ALA A 49 11.23 -18.44 -12.49
N GLU A 50 11.44 -18.33 -13.78
CA GLU A 50 10.42 -18.53 -14.79
C GLU A 50 10.86 -19.59 -15.81
N PHE A 51 9.93 -20.42 -16.22
CA PHE A 51 10.11 -21.29 -17.37
C PHE A 51 9.98 -20.47 -18.67
N ALA A 52 10.45 -21.05 -19.77
CA ALA A 52 10.43 -20.38 -21.07
C ALA A 52 9.03 -19.99 -21.57
N ASN A 53 7.99 -20.62 -21.06
CA ASN A 53 6.58 -20.30 -21.35
C ASN A 53 5.97 -19.25 -20.39
N GLY A 54 6.77 -18.71 -19.45
CA GLY A 54 6.32 -17.70 -18.49
C GLY A 54 5.73 -18.23 -17.19
N GLU A 55 5.69 -19.57 -16.99
CA GLU A 55 5.26 -20.15 -15.71
C GLU A 55 6.25 -19.82 -14.59
N ILE A 56 5.74 -19.36 -13.45
CA ILE A 56 6.56 -18.98 -12.29
C ILE A 56 6.85 -20.22 -11.45
N HIS A 57 8.11 -20.38 -11.08
CA HIS A 57 8.59 -21.43 -10.18
C HIS A 57 9.19 -20.81 -8.92
N VAL A 58 8.77 -21.31 -7.75
CA VAL A 58 9.26 -20.84 -6.44
C VAL A 58 9.79 -22.01 -5.64
N LYS A 59 10.98 -21.83 -5.03
CA LYS A 59 11.59 -22.79 -4.11
C LYS A 59 12.21 -22.06 -2.94
N TYR A 60 11.82 -22.39 -1.71
CA TYR A 60 12.51 -21.91 -0.51
C TYR A 60 13.87 -22.59 -0.37
N GLY A 61 14.93 -21.78 -0.19
CA GLY A 61 16.30 -22.31 0.00
C GLY A 61 16.52 -22.91 1.38
N ASP A 62 15.95 -22.25 2.40
CA ASP A 62 16.07 -22.66 3.80
C ASP A 62 14.83 -23.42 4.28
N SER A 63 15.00 -24.17 5.38
CA SER A 63 13.87 -24.85 6.03
C SER A 63 13.01 -23.86 6.79
N ILE A 64 11.80 -23.64 6.30
CA ILE A 64 10.76 -22.81 6.94
C ILE A 64 9.75 -23.62 7.74
N ARG A 65 10.02 -24.91 7.94
CA ARG A 65 9.15 -25.81 8.72
C ARG A 65 8.92 -25.28 10.13
N GLY A 66 7.65 -25.15 10.50
CA GLY A 66 7.23 -24.70 11.83
C GLY A 66 7.48 -23.20 12.10
N SER A 67 7.87 -22.45 11.07
CA SER A 67 8.13 -21.01 11.17
C SER A 67 6.87 -20.15 10.93
N ASP A 68 6.93 -18.92 11.39
CA ASP A 68 6.01 -17.83 11.07
C ASP A 68 6.57 -17.10 9.86
N VAL A 69 5.88 -17.18 8.73
CA VAL A 69 6.39 -16.73 7.43
C VAL A 69 5.56 -15.54 6.94
N PHE A 70 6.21 -14.41 6.72
CA PHE A 70 5.65 -13.22 6.13
C PHE A 70 6.14 -13.11 4.69
N ILE A 71 5.23 -13.19 3.74
CA ILE A 71 5.51 -13.12 2.31
C ILE A 71 5.08 -11.74 1.82
N VAL A 72 6.05 -10.90 1.46
CA VAL A 72 5.79 -9.53 1.05
C VAL A 72 5.89 -9.42 -0.46
N GLN A 73 4.78 -9.09 -1.11
CA GLN A 73 4.71 -8.84 -2.55
C GLN A 73 3.63 -7.81 -2.85
N THR A 74 4.01 -6.67 -3.40
CA THR A 74 3.05 -5.68 -3.87
C THR A 74 2.47 -6.09 -5.22
N HIS A 75 1.18 -5.82 -5.44
CA HIS A 75 0.48 -6.22 -6.66
C HIS A 75 0.59 -5.11 -7.72
N THR A 76 1.68 -5.10 -8.45
CA THR A 76 1.97 -4.06 -9.45
C THR A 76 2.61 -4.65 -10.70
N ALA A 77 2.54 -3.89 -11.79
CA ALA A 77 3.38 -4.15 -12.95
C ALA A 77 4.83 -3.75 -12.64
N TRP A 78 5.77 -4.64 -12.86
CA TRP A 78 7.18 -4.45 -12.53
C TRP A 78 8.09 -5.22 -13.49
N ASP A 79 9.15 -4.60 -13.96
CA ASP A 79 10.17 -5.21 -14.81
C ASP A 79 9.60 -6.03 -15.99
N GLY A 80 8.72 -5.39 -16.76
CA GLY A 80 8.05 -6.01 -17.92
C GLY A 80 6.93 -7.00 -17.58
N ARG A 81 6.68 -7.29 -16.31
CA ARG A 81 5.60 -8.15 -15.82
C ARG A 81 4.35 -7.35 -15.52
N SER A 82 3.20 -8.00 -15.65
CA SER A 82 1.90 -7.41 -15.33
C SER A 82 1.59 -7.48 -13.82
N ILE A 83 0.55 -6.76 -13.40
CA ILE A 83 -0.04 -6.93 -12.06
C ILE A 83 -0.48 -8.38 -11.79
N ASN A 84 -0.94 -9.09 -12.82
CA ASN A 84 -1.40 -10.47 -12.68
C ASN A 84 -0.23 -11.41 -12.38
N ASP A 85 0.94 -11.16 -12.95
CA ASP A 85 2.14 -11.94 -12.67
C ASP A 85 2.60 -11.75 -11.23
N SER A 86 2.55 -10.53 -10.68
CA SER A 86 2.89 -10.27 -9.28
C SER A 86 1.91 -10.92 -8.30
N ILE A 87 0.62 -10.98 -8.64
CA ILE A 87 -0.39 -11.67 -7.84
C ILE A 87 -0.17 -13.19 -7.90
N MET A 88 0.04 -13.74 -9.10
CA MET A 88 0.29 -15.16 -9.27
C MET A 88 1.56 -15.60 -8.55
N GLU A 89 2.64 -14.82 -8.64
CA GLU A 89 3.88 -15.06 -7.88
C GLU A 89 3.61 -15.12 -6.38
N HIS A 90 2.86 -14.15 -5.85
CA HIS A 90 2.51 -14.11 -4.44
C HIS A 90 1.73 -15.37 -3.99
N LEU A 91 0.73 -15.79 -4.79
CA LEU A 91 -0.05 -17.00 -4.52
C LEU A 91 0.82 -18.26 -4.55
N ILE A 92 1.74 -18.39 -5.52
CA ILE A 92 2.66 -19.52 -5.61
C ILE A 92 3.63 -19.54 -4.42
N MET A 93 4.12 -18.38 -3.97
CA MET A 93 4.95 -18.28 -2.77
C MET A 93 4.22 -18.75 -1.51
N VAL A 94 2.93 -18.40 -1.37
CA VAL A 94 2.06 -18.86 -0.26
C VAL A 94 1.86 -20.37 -0.32
N ASP A 95 1.52 -20.95 -1.48
CA ASP A 95 1.35 -22.41 -1.64
C ASP A 95 2.67 -23.18 -1.35
N ALA A 96 3.79 -22.65 -1.84
CA ALA A 96 5.08 -23.23 -1.57
C ALA A 96 5.42 -23.22 -0.07
N ALA A 97 5.11 -22.15 0.67
CA ALA A 97 5.31 -22.06 2.11
C ALA A 97 4.43 -23.07 2.87
N LYS A 98 3.17 -23.22 2.47
CA LYS A 98 2.24 -24.23 3.01
C LYS A 98 2.79 -25.63 2.83
N ARG A 99 3.25 -25.98 1.63
CA ARG A 99 3.83 -27.30 1.33
C ARG A 99 5.17 -27.53 2.02
N ALA A 100 5.91 -26.48 2.32
CA ALA A 100 7.13 -26.53 3.13
C ALA A 100 6.86 -26.62 4.65
N SER A 101 5.60 -26.77 5.05
CA SER A 101 5.16 -26.91 6.45
C SER A 101 5.46 -25.69 7.32
N ALA A 102 5.33 -24.49 6.78
CA ALA A 102 5.26 -23.28 7.59
C ALA A 102 4.12 -23.41 8.63
N LYS A 103 4.30 -22.85 9.82
CA LYS A 103 3.31 -22.93 10.90
C LYS A 103 2.18 -21.91 10.71
N ARG A 104 2.55 -20.72 10.26
CA ARG A 104 1.65 -19.59 9.97
C ARG A 104 2.18 -18.85 8.75
N ILE A 105 1.29 -18.48 7.86
CA ILE A 105 1.63 -17.79 6.62
C ILE A 105 0.83 -16.50 6.54
N THR A 106 1.53 -15.38 6.56
CA THR A 106 0.95 -14.06 6.39
C THR A 106 1.31 -13.52 5.01
N ALA A 107 0.31 -13.30 4.17
CA ALA A 107 0.49 -12.60 2.91
C ALA A 107 0.46 -11.08 3.17
N VAL A 108 1.55 -10.40 2.80
CA VAL A 108 1.70 -8.95 2.95
C VAL A 108 1.69 -8.33 1.57
N ALA A 109 0.59 -7.66 1.23
CA ALA A 109 0.42 -6.93 -0.02
C ALA A 109 0.41 -5.42 0.28
N PRO A 110 1.57 -4.72 0.29
CA PRO A 110 1.60 -3.29 0.55
C PRO A 110 0.59 -2.53 -0.31
N PHE A 111 0.52 -2.83 -1.61
CA PHE A 111 -0.60 -2.46 -2.47
C PHE A 111 -1.39 -3.71 -2.86
N TYR A 112 -2.69 -3.72 -2.53
CA TYR A 112 -3.60 -4.82 -2.85
C TYR A 112 -4.22 -4.61 -4.23
N GLY A 113 -3.87 -5.47 -5.17
CA GLY A 113 -4.37 -5.41 -6.55
C GLY A 113 -5.87 -5.65 -6.63
N TYR A 114 -6.50 -5.09 -7.67
CA TYR A 114 -7.95 -5.14 -7.88
C TYR A 114 -8.81 -4.51 -6.78
N SER A 115 -8.22 -3.76 -5.85
CA SER A 115 -8.93 -3.09 -4.75
C SER A 115 -10.06 -2.15 -5.21
N ARG A 116 -9.97 -1.60 -6.43
CA ARG A 116 -11.03 -0.77 -7.04
C ARG A 116 -12.23 -1.56 -7.55
N GLN A 117 -12.14 -2.91 -7.60
CA GLN A 117 -13.23 -3.82 -8.00
C GLN A 117 -13.83 -4.51 -6.76
N ASP A 118 -14.16 -3.72 -5.75
CA ASP A 118 -14.69 -4.14 -4.45
C ASP A 118 -16.21 -4.27 -4.41
N ARG A 119 -16.88 -3.82 -5.46
CA ARG A 119 -18.33 -3.87 -5.65
C ARG A 119 -18.70 -3.86 -7.13
N LYS A 120 -19.91 -4.28 -7.44
CA LYS A 120 -20.46 -4.12 -8.78
C LYS A 120 -20.88 -2.68 -9.00
N ALA A 121 -20.35 -2.03 -10.03
CA ALA A 121 -20.80 -0.71 -10.48
C ALA A 121 -22.04 -0.84 -11.38
N SER A 122 -22.17 -1.96 -12.10
CA SER A 122 -23.31 -2.31 -12.94
C SER A 122 -23.65 -3.81 -12.83
N GLY A 123 -24.72 -4.24 -13.47
CA GLY A 123 -25.07 -5.67 -13.54
C GLY A 123 -24.03 -6.50 -14.29
N ARG A 124 -23.88 -7.77 -13.89
CA ARG A 124 -22.99 -8.78 -14.53
C ARG A 124 -21.49 -8.53 -14.39
N GLU A 125 -21.07 -7.63 -13.52
CA GLU A 125 -19.68 -7.40 -13.18
C GLU A 125 -19.20 -8.35 -12.07
N PRO A 126 -17.91 -8.71 -12.04
CA PRO A 126 -17.32 -9.45 -10.93
C PRO A 126 -17.09 -8.54 -9.70
N ILE A 127 -16.77 -9.15 -8.57
CA ILE A 127 -16.14 -8.50 -7.41
C ILE A 127 -14.74 -9.08 -7.30
N THR A 128 -13.81 -8.57 -8.11
CA THR A 128 -12.49 -9.18 -8.27
C THR A 128 -11.64 -9.05 -7.01
N ALA A 129 -11.82 -7.98 -6.22
CA ALA A 129 -11.15 -7.85 -4.91
C ALA A 129 -11.49 -9.05 -3.99
N ARG A 130 -12.73 -9.55 -4.01
CA ARG A 130 -13.14 -10.75 -3.28
C ARG A 130 -12.49 -12.01 -3.86
N LEU A 131 -12.50 -12.16 -5.19
CA LEU A 131 -11.87 -13.30 -5.85
C LEU A 131 -10.40 -13.46 -5.45
N ILE A 132 -9.64 -12.35 -5.44
CA ILE A 132 -8.23 -12.36 -5.03
C ILE A 132 -8.08 -12.80 -3.56
N ALA A 133 -8.94 -12.31 -2.65
CA ALA A 133 -8.93 -12.73 -1.25
C ALA A 133 -9.19 -14.24 -1.10
N ASP A 134 -10.18 -14.77 -1.83
CA ASP A 134 -10.50 -16.20 -1.83
C ASP A 134 -9.33 -17.05 -2.36
N LEU A 135 -8.60 -16.56 -3.38
CA LEU A 135 -7.41 -17.24 -3.90
C LEU A 135 -6.27 -17.29 -2.88
N PHE A 136 -6.02 -16.22 -2.11
CA PHE A 136 -5.04 -16.23 -1.02
C PHE A 136 -5.41 -17.23 0.08
N HIS A 137 -6.69 -17.29 0.47
CA HIS A 137 -7.17 -18.30 1.42
C HIS A 137 -6.96 -19.72 0.88
N ALA A 138 -7.34 -19.98 -0.37
CA ALA A 138 -7.17 -21.28 -1.03
C ALA A 138 -5.69 -21.70 -1.14
N ALA A 139 -4.79 -20.75 -1.45
CA ALA A 139 -3.36 -20.98 -1.47
C ALA A 139 -2.79 -21.34 -0.09
N GLY A 140 -3.43 -20.89 0.99
CA GLY A 140 -3.07 -21.24 2.37
C GLY A 140 -2.53 -20.09 3.20
N ALA A 141 -2.85 -18.84 2.86
CA ALA A 141 -2.60 -17.72 3.73
C ALA A 141 -3.53 -17.78 4.95
N ASP A 142 -2.97 -17.60 6.14
CA ASP A 142 -3.71 -17.53 7.41
C ASP A 142 -4.13 -16.10 7.75
N ARG A 143 -3.48 -15.10 7.15
CA ARG A 143 -3.65 -13.67 7.41
C ARG A 143 -3.28 -12.85 6.18
N LEU A 144 -3.95 -11.70 6.01
CA LEU A 144 -3.54 -10.66 5.05
C LEU A 144 -3.12 -9.39 5.78
N ILE A 145 -2.09 -8.71 5.25
CA ILE A 145 -1.71 -7.35 5.62
C ILE A 145 -1.72 -6.50 4.34
N SER A 146 -2.30 -5.31 4.42
CA SER A 146 -2.24 -4.33 3.33
C SER A 146 -2.24 -2.91 3.87
N VAL A 147 -1.75 -1.97 3.07
CA VAL A 147 -1.71 -0.54 3.42
C VAL A 147 -2.77 0.19 2.61
N ASP A 148 -3.51 1.08 3.26
CA ASP A 148 -4.52 1.98 2.66
C ASP A 148 -5.36 1.33 1.55
N LEU A 149 -6.12 0.27 1.92
CA LEU A 149 -7.07 -0.35 1.01
C LEU A 149 -8.04 0.69 0.42
N HIS A 150 -8.31 0.59 -0.87
CA HIS A 150 -9.21 1.50 -1.58
C HIS A 150 -10.57 1.65 -0.89
N SER A 151 -11.06 0.58 -0.29
CA SER A 151 -12.25 0.59 0.57
C SER A 151 -12.10 -0.34 1.77
N GLY A 152 -12.66 0.08 2.91
CA GLY A 152 -12.55 -0.67 4.16
C GLY A 152 -13.28 -2.02 4.14
N GLN A 153 -14.30 -2.21 3.27
CA GLN A 153 -15.05 -3.46 3.17
C GLN A 153 -14.21 -4.63 2.65
N ILE A 154 -13.10 -4.38 1.96
CA ILE A 154 -12.19 -5.44 1.49
C ILE A 154 -11.68 -6.30 2.65
N GLN A 155 -11.56 -5.73 3.86
CA GLN A 155 -11.19 -6.48 5.06
C GLN A 155 -12.13 -7.66 5.36
N GLY A 156 -13.39 -7.58 4.94
CA GLY A 156 -14.38 -8.65 5.09
C GLY A 156 -14.38 -9.68 3.95
N PHE A 157 -13.49 -9.56 2.96
CA PHE A 157 -13.46 -10.48 1.83
C PHE A 157 -12.57 -11.71 2.07
N PHE A 158 -11.56 -11.58 2.89
CA PHE A 158 -10.68 -12.68 3.26
C PHE A 158 -11.29 -13.47 4.43
N ASP A 159 -11.28 -14.79 4.32
CA ASP A 159 -11.73 -15.67 5.40
C ASP A 159 -10.61 -15.91 6.42
N GLY A 160 -10.38 -14.90 7.23
CA GLY A 160 -9.32 -14.83 8.23
C GLY A 160 -9.03 -13.40 8.66
N PRO A 161 -8.04 -13.18 9.54
CA PRO A 161 -7.64 -11.85 9.95
C PRO A 161 -7.07 -11.01 8.80
N VAL A 162 -7.47 -9.74 8.74
CA VAL A 162 -6.91 -8.74 7.83
C VAL A 162 -6.43 -7.54 8.63
N ASP A 163 -5.14 -7.24 8.57
CA ASP A 163 -4.58 -6.02 9.15
C ASP A 163 -4.51 -4.95 8.05
N HIS A 164 -5.45 -4.01 8.13
CA HIS A 164 -5.48 -2.84 7.25
C HIS A 164 -4.69 -1.71 7.90
N LEU A 165 -3.45 -1.54 7.49
CA LEU A 165 -2.57 -0.49 7.95
C LEU A 165 -2.86 0.81 7.20
N THR A 166 -2.39 1.94 7.73
CA THR A 166 -2.44 3.23 7.03
C THR A 166 -1.08 3.92 7.03
N ALA A 167 -0.68 4.42 5.87
CA ALA A 167 0.52 5.24 5.72
C ALA A 167 0.32 6.70 6.17
N MET A 168 -0.90 7.05 6.60
CA MET A 168 -1.23 8.41 7.03
C MET A 168 -0.20 9.01 8.02
N PRO A 169 0.29 8.32 9.08
CA PRO A 169 1.30 8.89 9.96
C PRO A 169 2.58 9.28 9.22
N VAL A 170 3.07 8.43 8.31
CA VAL A 170 4.28 8.69 7.51
C VAL A 170 4.10 9.94 6.63
N LEU A 171 2.92 10.08 6.01
CA LEU A 171 2.59 11.23 5.16
C LEU A 171 2.41 12.51 5.98
N ILE A 172 1.78 12.42 7.14
CA ILE A 172 1.58 13.55 8.06
C ILE A 172 2.91 14.05 8.62
N ASP A 173 3.78 13.18 9.06
CA ASP A 173 5.11 13.55 9.59
C ASP A 173 5.90 14.34 8.53
N TYR A 174 5.84 13.92 7.27
CA TYR A 174 6.45 14.64 6.17
C TYR A 174 5.82 16.02 5.94
N LEU A 175 4.47 16.08 5.86
CA LEU A 175 3.75 17.33 5.62
C LEU A 175 3.95 18.33 6.77
N ALA A 176 3.95 17.88 8.02
CA ALA A 176 4.23 18.71 9.18
C ALA A 176 5.67 19.28 9.14
N GLY A 177 6.63 18.49 8.63
CA GLY A 177 8.02 18.91 8.43
C GLY A 177 8.21 20.04 7.40
N LEU A 178 7.21 20.31 6.55
CA LEU A 178 7.24 21.44 5.62
C LEU A 178 7.08 22.80 6.31
N ASN A 179 6.58 22.81 7.56
CA ASN A 179 6.36 24.01 8.39
C ASN A 179 5.50 25.08 7.69
N GLU A 180 4.45 24.66 6.98
CA GLU A 180 3.53 25.55 6.28
C GLU A 180 2.36 25.96 7.20
N ASN A 181 2.26 27.25 7.53
CA ASN A 181 1.24 27.78 8.43
C ASN A 181 -0.15 27.91 7.76
N ASP A 182 -0.20 27.97 6.42
CA ASP A 182 -1.42 28.20 5.63
C ASP A 182 -1.79 26.97 4.79
N MET A 183 -1.63 25.77 5.36
CA MET A 183 -1.95 24.52 4.66
C MET A 183 -3.46 24.31 4.55
N VAL A 184 -3.90 23.85 3.37
CA VAL A 184 -5.26 23.41 3.11
C VAL A 184 -5.22 21.99 2.58
N ILE A 185 -5.87 21.07 3.27
CA ILE A 185 -6.04 19.70 2.80
C ILE A 185 -7.20 19.64 1.83
N VAL A 186 -6.97 19.12 0.65
CA VAL A 186 -7.95 19.08 -0.43
C VAL A 186 -8.35 17.66 -0.77
N SER A 187 -9.63 17.34 -0.58
CA SER A 187 -10.20 16.07 -1.04
C SER A 187 -10.49 16.12 -2.55
N PRO A 188 -10.06 15.13 -3.36
CA PRO A 188 -10.32 15.11 -4.80
C PRO A 188 -11.78 14.85 -5.16
N ASP A 189 -12.57 14.36 -4.20
CA ASP A 189 -14.02 14.14 -4.33
C ASP A 189 -14.70 13.97 -2.96
N ALA A 190 -16.03 13.89 -2.95
CA ALA A 190 -16.81 13.71 -1.73
C ALA A 190 -16.57 12.38 -1.00
N GLY A 191 -16.10 11.34 -1.71
CA GLY A 191 -15.86 10.01 -1.14
C GLY A 191 -14.65 9.97 -0.19
N ARG A 192 -13.69 10.88 -0.38
CA ARG A 192 -12.46 10.97 0.41
C ARG A 192 -12.50 12.01 1.53
N MET A 193 -13.62 12.72 1.71
CA MET A 193 -13.72 13.79 2.71
C MET A 193 -13.39 13.33 4.12
N LYS A 194 -13.86 12.15 4.55
CA LYS A 194 -13.54 11.62 5.89
C LYS A 194 -12.05 11.37 6.12
N VAL A 195 -11.33 11.00 5.06
CA VAL A 195 -9.87 10.82 5.13
C VAL A 195 -9.22 12.20 5.21
N ALA A 196 -9.63 13.15 4.36
CA ALA A 196 -9.14 14.52 4.38
C ALA A 196 -9.33 15.19 5.75
N GLU A 197 -10.48 15.03 6.37
CA GLU A 197 -10.80 15.54 7.71
C GLU A 197 -9.86 14.98 8.79
N ARG A 198 -9.40 13.75 8.66
CA ARG A 198 -8.39 13.21 9.59
C ARG A 198 -7.04 13.90 9.42
N TYR A 199 -6.63 14.22 8.18
CA TYR A 199 -5.42 14.99 7.93
C TYR A 199 -5.52 16.40 8.49
N THR A 200 -6.67 17.09 8.32
CA THR A 200 -6.85 18.45 8.86
C THR A 200 -6.73 18.47 10.38
N ASN A 201 -7.33 17.50 11.07
CA ASN A 201 -7.27 17.41 12.53
C ASN A 201 -5.84 17.15 13.06
N LEU A 202 -5.01 16.42 12.32
CA LEU A 202 -3.65 16.08 12.74
C LEU A 202 -2.61 17.15 12.35
N LEU A 203 -2.90 17.94 11.31
CA LEU A 203 -2.03 19.02 10.81
C LEU A 203 -2.47 20.42 11.24
N ASP A 204 -3.59 20.55 11.96
CA ASP A 204 -4.24 21.83 12.27
C ASP A 204 -4.43 22.67 11.00
N ALA A 205 -4.94 22.05 9.95
CA ALA A 205 -5.09 22.63 8.61
C ALA A 205 -6.58 22.78 8.24
N ASP A 206 -6.87 23.68 7.30
CA ASP A 206 -8.23 23.83 6.77
C ASP A 206 -8.57 22.75 5.75
N LEU A 207 -9.88 22.56 5.49
CA LEU A 207 -10.41 21.59 4.54
C LEU A 207 -11.00 22.29 3.31
N ALA A 208 -10.65 21.78 2.13
CA ALA A 208 -11.34 22.07 0.88
C ALA A 208 -11.64 20.77 0.12
N TYR A 209 -12.54 20.81 -0.84
CA TYR A 209 -12.80 19.65 -1.68
C TYR A 209 -13.27 20.02 -3.09
N VAL A 210 -13.01 19.11 -4.03
CA VAL A 210 -13.47 19.24 -5.41
C VAL A 210 -14.90 18.72 -5.51
N HIS A 211 -15.82 19.63 -5.79
CA HIS A 211 -17.23 19.30 -6.03
C HIS A 211 -17.51 19.11 -7.52
N LYS A 212 -18.14 17.99 -7.88
CA LYS A 212 -18.60 17.71 -9.24
C LYS A 212 -20.06 18.14 -9.37
N ARG A 213 -20.32 19.22 -10.08
CA ARG A 213 -21.67 19.68 -10.35
C ARG A 213 -22.18 19.03 -11.64
N ARG A 214 -23.19 18.16 -11.54
CA ARG A 214 -23.91 17.68 -12.72
C ARG A 214 -24.93 18.74 -13.11
N SER A 215 -24.82 19.27 -14.35
CA SER A 215 -25.90 20.09 -14.91
C SER A 215 -27.14 19.21 -15.09
N THR A 216 -28.26 19.62 -14.50
CA THR A 216 -29.55 18.93 -14.62
C THR A 216 -30.27 19.25 -15.94
N GLU A 217 -29.74 20.19 -16.73
CA GLU A 217 -30.51 20.75 -17.85
C GLU A 217 -30.05 20.32 -19.25
N GLU A 218 -28.88 19.71 -19.41
CA GLU A 218 -28.40 19.22 -20.71
C GLU A 218 -27.77 17.84 -20.63
N LYS A 219 -28.27 16.91 -21.47
CA LYS A 219 -27.78 15.52 -21.59
C LYS A 219 -26.31 15.37 -22.04
N ASN A 220 -25.63 16.47 -22.41
CA ASN A 220 -24.22 16.51 -22.88
C ASN A 220 -23.42 17.64 -22.21
N ALA A 221 -23.84 18.18 -21.04
CA ALA A 221 -23.12 19.24 -20.38
C ALA A 221 -21.79 18.72 -19.80
N VAL A 222 -20.71 19.46 -20.07
CA VAL A 222 -19.40 19.27 -19.46
C VAL A 222 -19.55 19.33 -17.94
N GLU A 223 -19.10 18.29 -17.22
CA GLU A 223 -19.08 18.31 -15.75
C GLU A 223 -18.28 19.52 -15.26
N ALA A 224 -18.97 20.55 -14.75
CA ALA A 224 -18.31 21.65 -14.08
C ALA A 224 -17.78 21.16 -12.73
N LYS A 225 -16.49 21.37 -12.49
CA LYS A 225 -15.84 21.10 -11.19
C LYS A 225 -15.60 22.41 -10.50
N GLU A 226 -15.89 22.48 -9.21
CA GLU A 226 -15.74 23.65 -8.36
C GLU A 226 -14.99 23.25 -7.10
N ILE A 227 -14.15 24.15 -6.56
CA ILE A 227 -13.55 23.98 -5.24
C ILE A 227 -14.46 24.62 -4.20
N ILE A 228 -14.76 23.89 -3.15
CA ILE A 228 -15.43 24.41 -1.97
C ILE A 228 -14.40 24.50 -0.85
N GLY A 229 -14.15 25.70 -0.34
CA GLY A 229 -13.14 26.05 0.65
C GLY A 229 -12.23 27.19 0.18
N GLU A 230 -11.54 27.83 1.11
CA GLU A 230 -10.63 28.96 0.86
C GLU A 230 -9.24 28.45 0.47
N VAL A 231 -8.82 28.67 -0.79
CA VAL A 231 -7.57 28.13 -1.34
C VAL A 231 -6.64 29.22 -1.91
N ALA A 232 -7.16 30.44 -2.12
CA ALA A 232 -6.40 31.53 -2.73
C ALA A 232 -5.22 31.96 -1.85
N GLY A 233 -4.02 32.03 -2.43
CA GLY A 233 -2.77 32.40 -1.75
C GLY A 233 -2.19 31.32 -0.83
N ARG A 234 -2.80 30.15 -0.74
CA ARG A 234 -2.48 29.10 0.26
C ARG A 234 -1.71 27.92 -0.33
N CYS A 235 -1.14 27.11 0.56
CA CYS A 235 -0.54 25.82 0.21
C CYS A 235 -1.61 24.72 0.26
N CYS A 236 -1.97 24.21 -0.90
CA CYS A 236 -3.02 23.18 -1.04
C CYS A 236 -2.40 21.79 -1.22
N VAL A 237 -2.81 20.83 -0.39
CA VAL A 237 -2.37 19.44 -0.44
C VAL A 237 -3.52 18.56 -0.89
N LEU A 238 -3.50 18.10 -2.14
CA LEU A 238 -4.43 17.11 -2.67
C LEU A 238 -4.08 15.73 -2.14
N ILE A 239 -5.01 15.08 -1.42
CA ILE A 239 -4.77 13.74 -0.86
C ILE A 239 -5.61 12.67 -1.55
N ASP A 240 -5.00 11.50 -1.82
CA ASP A 240 -5.72 10.34 -2.33
C ASP A 240 -5.10 9.05 -1.76
N ASP A 241 -5.73 7.87 -1.98
CA ASP A 241 -5.11 6.57 -1.66
C ASP A 241 -4.06 6.19 -2.71
N MET A 242 -4.33 6.49 -3.97
CA MET A 242 -3.43 6.15 -5.07
C MET A 242 -3.44 7.19 -6.20
N ILE A 243 -2.32 7.30 -6.88
CA ILE A 243 -2.21 8.01 -8.16
C ILE A 243 -1.98 6.95 -9.24
N ASP A 244 -2.98 6.74 -10.10
CA ASP A 244 -2.89 5.82 -11.24
C ASP A 244 -2.40 6.58 -12.49
N THR A 245 -3.30 7.03 -13.36
CA THR A 245 -2.93 7.80 -14.57
C THR A 245 -2.68 9.30 -14.31
N GLY A 246 -2.85 9.75 -13.09
CA GLY A 246 -2.71 11.15 -12.69
C GLY A 246 -3.85 12.08 -13.14
N GLY A 247 -4.85 11.57 -13.89
CA GLY A 247 -5.89 12.41 -14.47
C GLY A 247 -6.70 13.21 -13.46
N THR A 248 -7.18 12.56 -12.41
CA THR A 248 -8.03 13.19 -11.39
C THR A 248 -7.25 14.23 -10.59
N ILE A 249 -6.05 13.86 -10.12
CA ILE A 249 -5.25 14.74 -9.28
C ILE A 249 -4.72 15.96 -10.05
N CYS A 250 -4.33 15.77 -11.32
CA CYS A 250 -3.92 16.88 -12.19
C CYS A 250 -5.09 17.84 -12.51
N ALA A 251 -6.30 17.30 -12.71
CA ALA A 251 -7.48 18.15 -12.91
C ALA A 251 -7.80 18.98 -11.65
N GLY A 252 -7.71 18.38 -10.46
CA GLY A 252 -7.84 19.09 -9.19
C GLY A 252 -6.78 20.18 -9.01
N ALA A 253 -5.52 19.88 -9.30
CA ALA A 253 -4.43 20.82 -9.21
C ALA A 253 -4.60 22.02 -10.16
N LYS A 254 -5.00 21.78 -11.40
CA LYS A 254 -5.32 22.88 -12.36
C LYS A 254 -6.41 23.80 -11.82
N LEU A 255 -7.45 23.23 -11.22
CA LEU A 255 -8.55 23.99 -10.65
C LEU A 255 -8.09 24.83 -9.45
N LEU A 256 -7.26 24.26 -8.56
CA LEU A 256 -6.65 24.98 -7.44
C LEU A 256 -5.80 26.16 -7.91
N ARG A 257 -4.95 25.94 -8.93
CA ARG A 257 -4.14 27.02 -9.54
C ARG A 257 -5.00 28.12 -10.14
N GLN A 258 -6.09 27.77 -10.83
CA GLN A 258 -7.05 28.73 -11.37
C GLN A 258 -7.74 29.57 -10.29
N GLN A 259 -7.96 28.99 -9.10
CA GLN A 259 -8.51 29.68 -7.94
C GLN A 259 -7.46 30.38 -7.07
N GLY A 260 -6.22 30.50 -7.55
CA GLY A 260 -5.17 31.29 -6.91
C GLY A 260 -4.39 30.57 -5.83
N ALA A 261 -4.42 29.24 -5.75
CA ALA A 261 -3.53 28.50 -4.86
C ALA A 261 -2.06 28.85 -5.12
N LYS A 262 -1.33 29.25 -4.08
CA LYS A 262 0.09 29.63 -4.16
C LYS A 262 0.97 28.43 -4.42
N ARG A 263 0.73 27.31 -3.73
CA ARG A 263 1.44 26.05 -3.85
C ARG A 263 0.45 24.91 -3.97
N VAL A 264 0.79 23.89 -4.75
CA VAL A 264 -0.02 22.66 -4.86
C VAL A 264 0.88 21.47 -4.70
N ILE A 265 0.57 20.62 -3.73
CA ILE A 265 1.23 19.36 -3.44
C ILE A 265 0.24 18.24 -3.70
N ALA A 266 0.68 17.17 -4.38
CA ALA A 266 -0.08 15.92 -4.43
C ALA A 266 0.47 14.97 -3.37
N CYS A 267 -0.43 14.26 -2.65
CA CYS A 267 -0.03 13.33 -1.61
C CYS A 267 -0.88 12.06 -1.72
N ALA A 268 -0.23 10.91 -1.90
CA ALA A 268 -0.92 9.62 -1.99
C ALA A 268 -0.06 8.48 -1.41
N THR A 269 -0.72 7.44 -0.94
CA THR A 269 -0.01 6.24 -0.46
C THR A 269 0.60 5.47 -1.63
N HIS A 270 -0.19 5.18 -2.67
CA HIS A 270 0.22 4.26 -3.72
C HIS A 270 0.53 4.97 -5.05
N ALA A 271 1.78 4.86 -5.48
CA ALA A 271 2.24 5.35 -6.77
C ALA A 271 2.07 4.29 -7.86
N VAL A 272 0.85 4.07 -8.32
CA VAL A 272 0.60 3.12 -9.43
C VAL A 272 1.25 3.62 -10.72
N PHE A 273 1.17 4.93 -10.99
CA PHE A 273 1.84 5.64 -12.06
C PHE A 273 1.75 4.95 -13.43
N SER A 274 0.55 4.49 -13.77
CA SER A 274 0.28 4.00 -15.11
C SER A 274 0.47 5.12 -16.15
N PRO A 275 1.07 4.84 -17.30
CA PRO A 275 1.25 5.86 -18.37
C PRO A 275 -0.08 6.56 -18.72
N PRO A 276 -0.08 7.88 -18.91
CA PRO A 276 1.05 8.83 -18.91
C PRO A 276 1.20 9.61 -17.57
N ALA A 277 1.13 8.97 -16.40
CA ALA A 277 1.11 9.64 -15.10
C ALA A 277 2.33 10.55 -14.88
N SER A 278 3.55 10.03 -15.06
CA SER A 278 4.79 10.79 -14.80
C SER A 278 4.87 12.05 -15.66
N GLU A 279 4.49 11.97 -16.93
CA GLU A 279 4.43 13.12 -17.83
C GLU A 279 3.41 14.17 -17.35
N ARG A 280 2.23 13.74 -16.91
CA ARG A 280 1.19 14.64 -16.39
C ARG A 280 1.59 15.32 -15.08
N LEU A 281 2.22 14.55 -14.18
CA LEU A 281 2.59 15.02 -12.85
C LEU A 281 3.80 15.95 -12.89
N SER A 282 4.71 15.76 -13.86
CA SER A 282 5.87 16.63 -14.07
C SER A 282 5.59 17.90 -14.84
N ALA A 283 4.34 18.12 -15.28
CA ALA A 283 3.98 19.33 -16.05
C ALA A 283 4.32 20.60 -15.29
N ASP A 284 4.98 21.53 -15.96
CA ASP A 284 5.49 22.76 -15.39
C ASP A 284 4.42 23.57 -14.63
N GLY A 285 4.77 24.01 -13.42
CA GLY A 285 3.95 24.87 -12.59
C GLY A 285 2.68 24.20 -12.00
N LEU A 286 2.43 22.92 -12.27
CA LEU A 286 1.24 22.24 -11.76
C LEU A 286 1.42 21.85 -10.29
N PHE A 287 2.44 21.05 -9.99
CA PHE A 287 2.78 20.62 -8.64
C PHE A 287 4.15 21.15 -8.24
N GLU A 288 4.28 21.51 -6.98
CA GLU A 288 5.57 21.75 -6.36
C GLU A 288 6.22 20.44 -5.92
N GLN A 289 5.41 19.55 -5.37
CA GLN A 289 5.80 18.21 -4.97
C GLN A 289 4.69 17.20 -5.24
N VAL A 290 5.11 15.96 -5.51
CA VAL A 290 4.25 14.77 -5.56
C VAL A 290 4.81 13.78 -4.54
N VAL A 291 4.14 13.66 -3.40
CA VAL A 291 4.57 12.85 -2.27
C VAL A 291 3.85 11.52 -2.30
N VAL A 292 4.60 10.44 -2.33
CA VAL A 292 4.08 9.06 -2.35
C VAL A 292 4.89 8.17 -1.44
N THR A 293 4.48 6.91 -1.27
CA THR A 293 5.26 5.93 -0.52
C THR A 293 5.86 4.87 -1.44
N ASN A 294 6.85 4.13 -0.90
CA ASN A 294 7.42 2.95 -1.56
C ASN A 294 6.60 1.67 -1.36
N SER A 295 5.30 1.78 -1.03
CA SER A 295 4.36 0.65 -1.07
C SER A 295 4.27 -0.02 -2.44
N ILE A 296 4.58 0.73 -3.49
CA ILE A 296 4.84 0.30 -4.86
C ILE A 296 6.24 0.78 -5.23
N PRO A 297 7.12 -0.07 -5.81
CA PRO A 297 8.43 0.34 -6.24
C PRO A 297 8.34 1.37 -7.38
N ILE A 298 9.14 2.41 -7.30
CA ILE A 298 9.19 3.44 -8.35
C ILE A 298 10.26 3.04 -9.36
N LEU A 299 9.85 2.70 -10.56
CA LEU A 299 10.75 2.41 -11.66
C LEU A 299 11.44 3.69 -12.12
N GLN A 300 12.70 3.59 -12.56
CA GLN A 300 13.51 4.75 -12.92
C GLN A 300 12.85 5.62 -14.01
N GLU A 301 12.18 5.01 -14.98
CA GLU A 301 11.45 5.71 -16.04
C GLU A 301 10.18 6.43 -15.57
N ARG A 302 9.76 6.20 -14.31
CA ARG A 302 8.61 6.87 -13.68
C ARG A 302 9.01 7.98 -12.73
N THR A 303 10.31 8.23 -12.57
CA THR A 303 10.81 9.33 -11.73
C THR A 303 10.71 10.67 -12.46
N PHE A 304 10.51 11.73 -11.70
CA PHE A 304 10.51 13.13 -12.17
C PHE A 304 10.93 14.07 -11.04
N PRO A 305 11.34 15.32 -11.34
CA PRO A 305 11.98 16.21 -10.35
C PRO A 305 11.15 16.51 -9.10
N GLN A 306 9.83 16.59 -9.23
CA GLN A 306 8.92 16.91 -8.12
C GLN A 306 8.57 15.70 -7.23
N LEU A 307 9.00 14.50 -7.62
CA LEU A 307 8.64 13.26 -6.90
C LEU A 307 9.42 13.12 -5.60
N GLN A 308 8.67 12.93 -4.51
CA GLN A 308 9.19 12.56 -3.18
C GLN A 308 8.63 11.21 -2.78
N VAL A 309 9.50 10.25 -2.47
CA VAL A 309 9.12 8.91 -2.06
C VAL A 309 9.46 8.69 -0.58
N LEU A 310 8.46 8.32 0.21
CA LEU A 310 8.61 8.03 1.63
C LEU A 310 8.60 6.52 1.87
N SER A 311 9.38 6.07 2.85
CA SER A 311 9.46 4.64 3.17
C SER A 311 8.34 4.23 4.13
N VAL A 312 7.68 3.11 3.83
CA VAL A 312 6.76 2.41 4.75
C VAL A 312 7.40 1.21 5.44
N ALA A 313 8.73 1.04 5.31
CA ALA A 313 9.44 -0.11 5.85
C ALA A 313 9.32 -0.21 7.38
N ASN A 314 9.50 0.89 8.10
CA ASN A 314 9.38 0.91 9.56
C ASN A 314 7.97 0.50 10.01
N MET A 315 6.93 1.08 9.41
CA MET A 315 5.53 0.77 9.73
C MET A 315 5.19 -0.70 9.45
N LEU A 316 5.61 -1.24 8.29
CA LEU A 316 5.41 -2.65 7.96
C LEU A 316 6.22 -3.56 8.87
N GLY A 317 7.45 -3.21 9.18
CA GLY A 317 8.31 -3.94 10.12
C GLY A 317 7.69 -4.04 11.50
N GLU A 318 7.21 -2.93 12.04
CA GLU A 318 6.54 -2.89 13.35
C GLU A 318 5.26 -3.76 13.33
N ALA A 319 4.45 -3.70 12.28
CA ALA A 319 3.26 -4.55 12.16
C ALA A 319 3.63 -6.04 12.09
N ILE A 320 4.62 -6.41 11.29
CA ILE A 320 5.13 -7.79 11.20
C ILE A 320 5.63 -8.28 12.56
N TRP A 321 6.43 -7.47 13.24
CA TRP A 321 6.96 -7.80 14.56
C TRP A 321 5.85 -8.01 15.59
N ARG A 322 4.87 -7.10 15.66
CA ARG A 322 3.74 -7.22 16.56
C ARG A 322 2.89 -8.46 16.33
N ILE A 323 2.64 -8.81 15.07
CA ILE A 323 1.91 -10.03 14.71
C ILE A 323 2.71 -11.27 15.09
N HIS A 324 4.01 -11.26 14.87
CA HIS A 324 4.90 -12.35 15.27
C HIS A 324 4.88 -12.57 16.78
N GLU A 325 4.98 -11.48 17.56
CA GLU A 325 4.92 -11.48 19.03
C GLU A 325 3.48 -11.57 19.59
N GLU A 326 2.46 -11.75 18.74
CA GLU A 326 1.04 -11.84 19.16
C GLU A 326 0.55 -10.62 19.92
N SER A 327 1.10 -9.44 19.63
CA SER A 327 0.74 -8.16 20.21
C SER A 327 -0.18 -7.33 19.29
N SER A 328 -0.81 -6.29 19.86
CA SER A 328 -1.83 -5.51 19.13
C SER A 328 -1.23 -4.61 18.06
N VAL A 329 -1.63 -4.78 16.79
CA VAL A 329 -1.29 -3.88 15.68
C VAL A 329 -2.07 -2.56 15.76
N SER A 330 -3.32 -2.57 16.22
CA SER A 330 -4.16 -1.37 16.30
C SER A 330 -3.61 -0.28 17.22
N SER A 331 -2.72 -0.63 18.14
CA SER A 331 -2.05 0.35 19.02
C SER A 331 -1.02 1.23 18.31
N MET A 332 -0.60 0.87 17.09
CA MET A 332 0.31 1.68 16.27
C MET A 332 -0.35 2.98 15.74
N PHE A 333 -1.67 3.03 15.73
CA PHE A 333 -2.45 4.11 15.11
C PHE A 333 -3.34 4.87 16.11
N ARG A 334 -2.97 4.81 17.39
CA ARG A 334 -3.66 5.52 18.49
C ARG A 334 -2.97 6.82 18.82
#